data_6487c90f4903da33e4f4ac48a03dfbeb
#
_entry.id   6487c90f4903da33e4f4ac48a03dfbeb
#
_cell.length_a   1.000
_cell.length_b   1.000
_cell.length_c   1.000
_cell.angle_alpha   90.00
_cell.angle_beta   90.00
_cell.angle_gamma   90.00
#
_symmetry.space_group_name_H-M   'P 1'
#
loop_
_entity.id
_entity.type
_entity.pdbx_description
1 polymer ?
#
loop_
_entity_poly.entity_id
_entity_poly.type
_entity_poly.pdbx_seq_one_letter_code
_entity_poly.pdbx_strand_id
1 'polypeptide(L)'
;MKELRKTSQFKKDFKRFCKDLEKVRRLYVLLEKLMRGEEIPADYKPHPLKGEWKNYMECHVEEDYLLIWFDKEENVITLVRLGSHSELFGKGRRR
;
A
#
# COMPACT_ATOMS: atom_id res chain seq x y z
N MET A 1 -5.14 15.16 -10.79
CA MET A 1 -4.99 13.89 -10.07
C MET A 1 -3.67 13.24 -10.40
N LYS A 2 -3.12 12.53 -9.44
CA LYS A 2 -1.88 11.78 -9.67
C LYS A 2 -2.20 10.49 -10.41
N GLU A 3 -1.22 10.04 -11.20
CA GLU A 3 -1.32 8.77 -11.89
C GLU A 3 -1.00 7.64 -10.92
N LEU A 4 -1.77 6.54 -10.98
CA LEU A 4 -1.45 5.34 -10.22
C LEU A 4 -0.76 4.35 -11.14
N ARG A 5 0.43 3.91 -10.75
CA ARG A 5 1.14 2.83 -11.43
C ARG A 5 1.18 1.61 -10.52
N LYS A 6 1.19 0.44 -11.11
CA LYS A 6 1.17 -0.80 -10.36
C LYS A 6 2.36 -1.66 -10.76
N THR A 7 3.10 -2.14 -9.78
CA THR A 7 4.16 -3.11 -10.07
C THR A 7 3.54 -4.46 -10.41
N SER A 8 4.31 -5.30 -11.08
CA SER A 8 3.86 -6.67 -11.36
C SER A 8 3.52 -7.41 -10.07
N GLN A 9 4.32 -7.18 -9.04
CA GLN A 9 4.11 -7.85 -7.76
C GLN A 9 2.82 -7.37 -7.10
N PHE A 10 2.53 -6.06 -7.19
CA PHE A 10 1.27 -5.55 -6.64
C PHE A 10 0.09 -6.22 -7.33
N LYS A 11 0.15 -6.38 -8.64
CA LYS A 11 -0.94 -7.01 -9.38
C LYS A 11 -1.15 -8.46 -8.93
N LYS A 12 -0.07 -9.19 -8.68
CA LYS A 12 -0.17 -10.55 -8.16
C LYS A 12 -0.75 -10.56 -6.76
N ASP A 13 -0.29 -9.63 -5.92
CA ASP A 13 -0.83 -9.52 -4.56
C ASP A 13 -2.32 -9.25 -4.60
N PHE A 14 -2.75 -8.31 -5.43
CA PHE A 14 -4.15 -7.93 -5.51
C PHE A 14 -5.04 -9.11 -5.89
N LYS A 15 -4.56 -9.98 -6.77
CA LYS A 15 -5.36 -11.14 -7.19
C LYS A 15 -5.76 -12.02 -6.02
N ARG A 16 -4.93 -12.09 -4.98
CA ARG A 16 -5.25 -12.91 -3.82
C ARG A 16 -6.38 -12.33 -2.99
N PHE A 17 -6.65 -11.04 -3.12
CA PHE A 17 -7.63 -10.35 -2.29
C PHE A 17 -8.83 -9.86 -3.07
N CYS A 18 -8.84 -9.98 -4.40
CA CYS A 18 -9.84 -9.30 -5.22
C CYS A 18 -11.25 -9.86 -5.05
N LYS A 19 -11.40 -11.04 -4.45
CA LYS A 19 -12.71 -11.59 -4.17
C LYS A 19 -13.25 -11.20 -2.80
N ASP A 20 -12.41 -10.63 -1.95
CA ASP A 20 -12.83 -10.12 -0.66
C ASP A 20 -13.28 -8.68 -0.86
N LEU A 21 -14.59 -8.50 -1.03
CA LEU A 21 -15.14 -7.20 -1.41
C LEU A 21 -14.87 -6.11 -0.38
N GLU A 22 -14.86 -6.47 0.90
CA GLU A 22 -14.59 -5.48 1.94
C GLU A 22 -13.15 -4.98 1.85
N LYS A 23 -12.19 -5.89 1.62
CA LYS A 23 -10.80 -5.49 1.46
C LYS A 23 -10.62 -4.59 0.23
N VAL A 24 -11.28 -4.95 -0.86
CA VAL A 24 -11.21 -4.15 -2.09
C VAL A 24 -11.78 -2.76 -1.86
N ARG A 25 -12.93 -2.69 -1.18
CA ARG A 25 -13.55 -1.40 -0.93
C ARG A 25 -12.66 -0.50 -0.08
N ARG A 26 -12.09 -1.05 0.99
CA ARG A 26 -11.22 -0.29 1.87
C ARG A 26 -9.97 0.18 1.14
N LEU A 27 -9.42 -0.70 0.30
CA LEU A 27 -8.24 -0.34 -0.50
C LEU A 27 -8.56 0.83 -1.43
N TYR A 28 -9.68 0.75 -2.13
CA TYR A 28 -10.02 1.79 -3.11
C TYR A 28 -10.24 3.16 -2.47
N VAL A 29 -10.75 3.20 -1.25
CA VAL A 29 -10.88 4.46 -0.52
C VAL A 29 -9.50 5.12 -0.37
N LEU A 30 -8.50 4.31 -0.01
CA LEU A 30 -7.14 4.83 0.18
C LEU A 30 -6.49 5.21 -1.14
N LEU A 31 -6.70 4.40 -2.18
CA LEU A 31 -6.14 4.73 -3.49
C LEU A 31 -6.68 6.05 -4.02
N GLU A 32 -7.95 6.31 -3.80
CA GLU A 32 -8.54 7.57 -4.24
C GLU A 32 -7.89 8.74 -3.51
N LYS A 33 -7.65 8.60 -2.21
CA LYS A 33 -6.97 9.65 -1.47
C LYS A 33 -5.57 9.91 -2.00
N LEU A 34 -4.84 8.84 -2.31
CA LEU A 34 -3.49 8.99 -2.87
C LEU A 34 -3.54 9.72 -4.21
N MET A 35 -4.50 9.34 -5.07
CA MET A 35 -4.63 9.99 -6.37
C MET A 35 -4.92 11.47 -6.25
N ARG A 36 -5.71 11.85 -5.26
CA ARG A 36 -6.08 13.25 -5.06
C ARG A 36 -5.00 14.03 -4.31
N GLY A 37 -3.93 13.38 -3.88
CA GLY A 37 -2.90 14.05 -3.11
C GLY A 37 -3.31 14.36 -1.69
N GLU A 38 -4.35 13.71 -1.19
CA GLU A 38 -4.83 13.91 0.18
C GLU A 38 -4.00 13.08 1.15
N GLU A 39 -3.96 13.54 2.39
CA GLU A 39 -3.28 12.77 3.43
C GLU A 39 -4.08 11.53 3.78
N ILE A 40 -3.37 10.45 4.06
CA ILE A 40 -4.00 9.23 4.56
C ILE A 40 -4.34 9.46 6.04
N PRO A 41 -5.59 9.24 6.45
CA PRO A 41 -5.98 9.46 7.85
C PRO A 41 -5.14 8.65 8.83
N ALA A 42 -4.95 9.21 10.02
CA ALA A 42 -4.11 8.59 11.05
C ALA A 42 -4.58 7.18 11.45
N ASP A 43 -5.88 6.91 11.31
CA ASP A 43 -6.43 5.59 11.64
C ASP A 43 -5.76 4.48 10.84
N TYR A 44 -5.28 4.78 9.63
CA TYR A 44 -4.63 3.80 8.77
C TYR A 44 -3.13 3.73 9.02
N LYS A 45 -2.61 4.49 9.99
CA LYS A 45 -1.22 4.46 10.43
C LYS A 45 -0.22 4.63 9.30
N PRO A 46 -0.36 5.66 8.46
CA PRO A 46 0.60 5.88 7.39
C PRO A 46 1.96 6.25 7.98
N HIS A 47 3.01 5.63 7.45
CA HIS A 47 4.35 5.92 7.94
C HIS A 47 5.38 5.49 6.90
N PRO A 48 6.57 6.13 6.93
CA PRO A 48 7.67 5.71 6.04
C PRO A 48 8.31 4.45 6.59
N LEU A 49 8.84 3.63 5.69
CA LEU A 49 9.57 2.43 6.06
C LEU A 49 11.06 2.73 6.16
N LYS A 50 11.79 1.81 6.78
CA LYS A 50 13.23 1.95 7.00
C LYS A 50 13.97 0.78 6.35
N GLY A 51 15.31 0.87 6.35
CA GLY A 51 16.15 -0.20 5.84
C GLY A 51 16.02 -0.37 4.35
N GLU A 52 15.83 -1.61 3.92
CA GLU A 52 15.69 -1.94 2.51
C GLU A 52 14.51 -1.21 1.86
N TRP A 53 13.54 -0.85 2.67
CA TRP A 53 12.31 -0.20 2.18
C TRP A 53 12.36 1.31 2.33
N LYS A 54 13.52 1.86 2.52
CA LYS A 54 13.67 3.30 2.64
C LYS A 54 13.08 3.99 1.42
N ASN A 55 12.39 5.09 1.66
CA ASN A 55 11.69 5.90 0.65
C ASN A 55 10.33 5.36 0.24
N TYR A 56 9.93 4.22 0.80
CA TYR A 56 8.58 3.70 0.59
C TYR A 56 7.69 4.05 1.76
N MET A 57 6.40 4.16 1.50
CA MET A 57 5.39 4.41 2.52
C MET A 57 4.54 3.19 2.72
N GLU A 58 4.01 3.03 3.92
CA GLU A 58 3.13 1.92 4.24
C GLU A 58 1.94 2.44 5.03
N CYS A 59 0.77 1.84 4.83
CA CYS A 59 -0.36 2.08 5.72
C CYS A 59 -1.12 0.77 5.92
N HIS A 60 -1.99 0.77 6.94
CA HIS A 60 -2.80 -0.39 7.29
C HIS A 60 -4.19 -0.22 6.69
N VAL A 61 -4.48 -0.94 5.61
CA VAL A 61 -5.82 -0.97 5.04
C VAL A 61 -6.75 -1.63 6.05
N GLU A 62 -6.27 -2.70 6.67
CA GLU A 62 -6.86 -3.36 7.83
C GLU A 62 -5.71 -3.71 8.74
N GLU A 63 -6.00 -4.30 9.90
CA GLU A 63 -4.97 -4.53 10.91
C GLU A 63 -3.74 -5.25 10.36
N ASP A 64 -3.95 -6.31 9.58
CA ASP A 64 -2.83 -7.05 8.98
C ASP A 64 -2.99 -7.14 7.47
N TYR A 65 -3.41 -6.04 6.86
CA TYR A 65 -3.57 -5.94 5.42
C TYR A 65 -2.97 -4.60 5.01
N LEU A 66 -1.74 -4.65 4.51
CA LEU A 66 -0.90 -3.49 4.34
C LEU A 66 -0.78 -3.10 2.89
N LEU A 67 -0.65 -1.80 2.65
CA LEU A 67 -0.37 -1.24 1.34
C LEU A 67 0.98 -0.53 1.40
N ILE A 68 1.89 -0.87 0.49
CA ILE A 68 3.17 -0.19 0.36
C ILE A 68 3.18 0.54 -0.98
N TRP A 69 3.56 1.82 -0.94
CA TRP A 69 3.62 2.62 -2.16
C TRP A 69 4.84 3.52 -2.15
N PHE A 70 5.13 4.07 -3.34
CA PHE A 70 6.24 4.98 -3.54
C PHE A 70 5.66 6.25 -4.17
N ASP A 71 5.96 7.42 -3.58
CA ASP A 71 5.38 8.67 -4.07
C ASP A 71 6.43 9.78 -4.19
N LYS A 72 7.67 9.42 -4.49
CA LYS A 72 8.73 10.41 -4.67
C LYS A 72 8.76 11.01 -6.07
N GLU A 73 8.00 10.47 -7.00
CA GLU A 73 7.90 11.03 -8.33
C GLU A 73 6.75 12.03 -8.39
N GLU A 74 6.97 13.11 -9.12
CA GLU A 74 5.94 14.14 -9.25
C GLU A 74 4.74 13.58 -10.00
N ASN A 75 3.56 13.76 -9.42
CA ASN A 75 2.27 13.37 -10.03
C ASN A 75 2.12 11.88 -10.28
N VAL A 76 2.93 11.04 -9.67
CA VAL A 76 2.86 9.60 -9.85
C VAL A 76 2.93 8.91 -8.49
N ILE A 77 2.02 7.96 -8.26
CA ILE A 77 2.05 7.06 -7.11
C ILE A 77 2.24 5.66 -7.65
N THR A 78 3.29 4.98 -7.22
CA THR A 78 3.53 3.59 -7.62
C THR A 78 3.10 2.66 -6.49
N LEU A 79 2.14 1.79 -6.77
CA LEU A 79 1.67 0.79 -5.81
C LEU A 79 2.61 -0.39 -5.89
N VAL A 80 3.24 -0.74 -4.77
CA VAL A 80 4.39 -1.64 -4.75
C VAL A 80 4.03 -3.03 -4.23
N ARG A 81 3.38 -3.10 -3.07
CA ARG A 81 3.00 -4.38 -2.48
C ARG A 81 1.69 -4.27 -1.74
N LEU A 82 1.04 -5.42 -1.53
CA LEU A 82 -0.24 -5.50 -0.83
C LEU A 82 -0.31 -6.86 -0.15
N GLY A 83 -0.55 -6.88 1.16
CA GLY A 83 -0.64 -8.15 1.85
C GLY A 83 -0.40 -8.03 3.34
N SER A 84 -0.26 -9.17 4.02
CA SER A 84 -0.01 -9.20 5.46
C SER A 84 1.46 -8.94 5.74
N HIS A 85 1.77 -8.71 7.03
CA HIS A 85 3.17 -8.53 7.44
C HIS A 85 4.03 -9.71 7.01
N SER A 86 3.57 -10.93 7.25
CA SER A 86 4.38 -12.09 6.92
C SER A 86 4.54 -12.25 5.42
N GLU A 87 3.53 -11.89 4.64
CA GLU A 87 3.62 -11.98 3.18
C GLU A 87 4.61 -10.96 2.61
N LEU A 88 4.64 -9.78 3.19
CA LEU A 88 5.49 -8.70 2.66
C LEU A 88 6.91 -8.74 3.22
N PHE A 89 7.07 -9.16 4.47
CA PHE A 89 8.37 -9.07 5.16
C PHE A 89 8.90 -10.44 5.59
N GLY A 90 8.12 -11.49 5.43
CA GLY A 90 8.52 -12.82 5.83
C GLY A 90 8.39 -13.05 7.33
N LYS A 91 8.32 -14.34 7.71
CA LYS A 91 8.21 -14.71 9.12
C LYS A 91 9.48 -14.33 9.86
N GLY A 92 9.31 -13.76 11.04
CA GLY A 92 10.44 -13.41 11.87
C GLY A 92 11.23 -12.21 11.44
N ARG A 93 10.86 -11.58 10.34
CA ARG A 93 11.56 -10.38 9.88
C ARG A 93 10.96 -9.14 10.50
N ARG A 94 11.80 -8.12 10.64
CA ARG A 94 11.36 -6.84 11.18
C ARG A 94 11.69 -5.73 10.21
N ARG A 95 10.87 -4.70 10.22
CA ARG A 95 11.12 -3.54 9.39
C ARG A 95 11.98 -2.54 10.12
#